data_03a02f13d35c1272a77ea1e6ca155058
#
_entry.id   03a02f13d35c1272a77ea1e6ca155058
#
_cell.length_a   1.000
_cell.length_b   1.000
_cell.length_c   1.000
_cell.angle_alpha   90.00
_cell.angle_beta   90.00
_cell.angle_gamma   90.00
#
_symmetry.space_group_name_H-M   'P 1'
#
loop_
_entity.id
_entity.type
_entity.pdbx_description
1 polymer ?
#
loop_
_entity_poly.entity_id
_entity_poly.type
_entity_poly.pdbx_seq_one_letter_code
_entity_poly.pdbx_strand_id
1 'polypeptide(L)'
;MSFAFFFPGQGSQSLGMMNGFAEHALVKNTFDEASAILGQDLWAMINGSDAEIIGQTVNTQPIMLAAGVAVYRAYLEVGGKTPAAVAGHSLGEYTALVAAEALDFADAVKLVRLRAELMQSAVPQGVGAMAAILGLEDEQVRQICAESAQGEVVEAVNFNSPGQVVIAGNAAAVGRTMAAAKEAGAKRALPLPVSVPSHCSLMKPAADKLAEALKTVEIKQPQIRVIHNADVVAYDDAGKIKDALVRQLYSPVRWTETVNALVSDGIAESAECGPGKVLAGLAKRINKAAAGSALTDAGQITAFIEAH
;
A
#
# COMPACT_ATOMS: atom_id res chain seq x y z
N MET A 1 3.40 1.37 -25.73
CA MET A 1 4.45 0.89 -24.82
C MET A 1 3.78 0.15 -23.68
N SER A 2 4.46 -0.83 -23.06
CA SER A 2 3.92 -1.51 -21.87
C SER A 2 4.17 -0.67 -20.63
N PHE A 3 3.17 -0.52 -19.78
CA PHE A 3 3.28 0.23 -18.53
C PHE A 3 2.61 -0.53 -17.37
N ALA A 4 2.93 -0.14 -16.14
CA ALA A 4 2.32 -0.67 -14.95
C ALA A 4 1.57 0.42 -14.17
N PHE A 5 0.52 0.03 -13.43
CA PHE A 5 -0.06 0.91 -12.42
C PHE A 5 0.36 0.50 -11.02
N PHE A 6 0.69 1.51 -10.23
CA PHE A 6 1.02 1.40 -8.81
C PHE A 6 -0.10 2.01 -7.96
N PHE A 7 -0.61 1.25 -7.02
CA PHE A 7 -1.65 1.71 -6.11
C PHE A 7 -1.06 2.02 -4.73
N PRO A 8 -1.20 3.29 -4.27
CA PRO A 8 -0.64 3.71 -2.99
C PRO A 8 -1.39 3.06 -1.81
N GLY A 9 -0.66 2.93 -0.72
CA GLY A 9 -1.19 2.47 0.56
C GLY A 9 -1.34 3.61 1.58
N GLN A 10 -1.40 3.23 2.86
CA GLN A 10 -1.43 4.16 3.98
C GLN A 10 -0.19 5.05 4.00
N GLY A 11 -0.39 6.35 4.28
CA GLY A 11 0.63 7.40 4.24
C GLY A 11 0.52 8.34 3.04
N SER A 12 -0.30 8.00 2.03
CA SER A 12 -0.60 8.87 0.88
C SER A 12 -1.91 9.66 1.03
N GLN A 13 -2.71 9.39 2.09
CA GLN A 13 -3.95 10.11 2.35
C GLN A 13 -3.68 11.54 2.83
N SER A 14 -4.53 12.46 2.38
CA SER A 14 -4.58 13.84 2.87
C SER A 14 -5.98 14.41 2.70
N LEU A 15 -6.32 15.41 3.50
CA LEU A 15 -7.57 16.15 3.29
C LEU A 15 -7.56 16.78 1.89
N GLY A 16 -8.70 16.71 1.20
CA GLY A 16 -8.85 17.19 -0.16
C GLY A 16 -8.07 16.42 -1.23
N MET A 17 -7.57 15.22 -0.92
CA MET A 17 -6.73 14.43 -1.83
C MET A 17 -7.37 14.11 -3.19
N MET A 18 -8.70 14.21 -3.29
CA MET A 18 -9.45 14.02 -4.54
C MET A 18 -9.90 15.32 -5.20
N ASN A 19 -9.43 16.51 -4.75
CA ASN A 19 -9.82 17.80 -5.32
C ASN A 19 -9.49 17.94 -6.81
N GLY A 20 -8.45 17.28 -7.31
CA GLY A 20 -8.12 17.22 -8.73
C GLY A 20 -9.16 16.51 -9.60
N PHE A 21 -10.15 15.85 -8.96
CA PHE A 21 -11.26 15.14 -9.58
C PHE A 21 -12.63 15.67 -9.14
N ALA A 22 -12.71 16.88 -8.60
CA ALA A 22 -13.94 17.43 -8.02
C ALA A 22 -15.13 17.43 -8.99
N GLU A 23 -14.89 17.67 -10.28
CA GLU A 23 -15.91 17.68 -11.35
C GLU A 23 -16.14 16.28 -11.96
N HIS A 24 -15.43 15.24 -11.49
CA HIS A 24 -15.51 13.90 -12.06
C HIS A 24 -16.54 13.05 -11.32
N ALA A 25 -17.75 12.96 -11.86
CA ALA A 25 -18.88 12.28 -11.20
C ALA A 25 -18.57 10.82 -10.80
N LEU A 26 -17.86 10.07 -11.66
CA LEU A 26 -17.52 8.66 -11.38
C LEU A 26 -16.63 8.50 -10.15
N VAL A 27 -15.74 9.48 -9.90
CA VAL A 27 -14.89 9.46 -8.70
C VAL A 27 -15.73 9.59 -7.44
N LYS A 28 -16.65 10.58 -7.40
CA LYS A 28 -17.57 10.72 -6.28
C LYS A 28 -18.48 9.50 -6.11
N ASN A 29 -19.06 8.99 -7.20
CA ASN A 29 -19.92 7.80 -7.18
C ASN A 29 -19.19 6.57 -6.60
N THR A 30 -17.89 6.40 -6.88
CA THR A 30 -17.10 5.30 -6.30
C THR A 30 -16.97 5.44 -4.78
N PHE A 31 -16.78 6.66 -4.27
CA PHE A 31 -16.80 6.93 -2.84
C PHE A 31 -18.18 6.74 -2.21
N ASP A 32 -19.26 7.13 -2.91
CA ASP A 32 -20.64 6.93 -2.44
C ASP A 32 -20.96 5.42 -2.34
N GLU A 33 -20.52 4.62 -3.33
CA GLU A 33 -20.63 3.16 -3.31
C GLU A 33 -19.92 2.56 -2.08
N ALA A 34 -18.67 2.92 -1.85
CA ALA A 34 -17.92 2.46 -0.68
C ALA A 34 -18.55 2.92 0.65
N SER A 35 -19.06 4.15 0.69
CA SER A 35 -19.73 4.74 1.85
C SER A 35 -21.02 3.99 2.19
N ALA A 36 -21.82 3.64 1.17
CA ALA A 36 -23.04 2.87 1.35
C ALA A 36 -22.76 1.47 1.91
N ILE A 37 -21.70 0.81 1.45
CA ILE A 37 -21.26 -0.51 1.93
C ILE A 37 -20.90 -0.49 3.42
N LEU A 38 -20.22 0.57 3.86
CA LEU A 38 -19.73 0.70 5.25
C LEU A 38 -20.71 1.42 6.18
N GLY A 39 -21.76 2.04 5.65
CA GLY A 39 -22.64 2.93 6.43
C GLY A 39 -21.90 4.15 7.00
N GLN A 40 -20.89 4.66 6.28
CA GLN A 40 -19.99 5.71 6.76
C GLN A 40 -19.60 6.62 5.58
N ASP A 41 -19.77 7.92 5.68
CA ASP A 41 -19.51 8.86 4.60
C ASP A 41 -18.01 9.12 4.43
N LEU A 42 -17.36 8.31 3.57
CA LEU A 42 -15.94 8.43 3.29
C LEU A 42 -15.59 9.72 2.51
N TRP A 43 -16.53 10.21 1.68
CA TRP A 43 -16.32 11.44 0.93
C TRP A 43 -16.32 12.67 1.85
N ALA A 44 -17.24 12.71 2.81
CA ALA A 44 -17.23 13.77 3.82
C ALA A 44 -15.96 13.74 4.69
N MET A 45 -15.43 12.56 5.00
CA MET A 45 -14.17 12.44 5.77
C MET A 45 -12.99 13.08 5.05
N ILE A 46 -12.78 12.80 3.77
CA ILE A 46 -11.63 13.35 3.03
C ILE A 46 -11.78 14.84 2.69
N ASN A 47 -13.00 15.37 2.70
CA ASN A 47 -13.28 16.79 2.47
C ASN A 47 -13.56 17.57 3.76
N GLY A 48 -13.46 16.92 4.92
CA GLY A 48 -13.60 17.54 6.23
C GLY A 48 -12.39 18.36 6.66
N SER A 49 -12.34 18.68 7.95
CA SER A 49 -11.25 19.46 8.55
C SER A 49 -10.37 18.66 9.51
N ASP A 50 -10.71 17.40 9.76
CA ASP A 50 -10.04 16.54 10.73
C ASP A 50 -9.16 15.49 10.04
N ALA A 51 -7.86 15.78 9.98
CA ALA A 51 -6.87 14.88 9.41
C ALA A 51 -6.65 13.60 10.28
N GLU A 52 -6.97 13.63 11.57
CA GLU A 52 -6.79 12.47 12.44
C GLU A 52 -7.79 11.37 12.10
N ILE A 53 -9.03 11.73 11.69
CA ILE A 53 -10.04 10.76 11.27
C ILE A 53 -9.55 9.94 10.08
N ILE A 54 -9.00 10.58 9.05
CA ILE A 54 -8.49 9.87 7.87
C ILE A 54 -7.15 9.17 8.12
N GLY A 55 -6.44 9.51 9.19
CA GLY A 55 -5.22 8.87 9.66
C GLY A 55 -5.44 7.58 10.45
N GLN A 56 -6.64 7.35 10.97
CA GLN A 56 -6.98 6.12 11.65
C GLN A 56 -7.02 4.96 10.66
N THR A 57 -6.25 3.91 10.92
CA THR A 57 -6.10 2.75 10.02
C THR A 57 -7.43 2.19 9.54
N VAL A 58 -8.44 2.14 10.40
CA VAL A 58 -9.79 1.65 10.09
C VAL A 58 -10.51 2.51 9.03
N ASN A 59 -10.20 3.79 8.94
CA ASN A 59 -10.73 4.70 7.94
C ASN A 59 -9.79 4.82 6.74
N THR A 60 -8.48 4.90 6.99
CA THR A 60 -7.47 5.05 5.92
C THR A 60 -7.58 3.94 4.88
N GLN A 61 -7.72 2.68 5.32
CA GLN A 61 -7.70 1.56 4.37
C GLN A 61 -8.86 1.61 3.38
N PRO A 62 -10.15 1.70 3.77
CA PRO A 62 -11.23 1.83 2.80
C PRO A 62 -11.19 3.13 1.99
N ILE A 63 -10.76 4.25 2.58
CA ILE A 63 -10.59 5.53 1.87
C ILE A 63 -9.57 5.37 0.73
N MET A 64 -8.41 4.77 1.01
CA MET A 64 -7.35 4.60 0.01
C MET A 64 -7.72 3.59 -1.08
N LEU A 65 -8.45 2.52 -0.71
CA LEU A 65 -9.00 1.59 -1.69
C LEU A 65 -9.98 2.31 -2.62
N ALA A 66 -10.96 3.05 -2.07
CA ALA A 66 -11.95 3.79 -2.85
C ALA A 66 -11.28 4.81 -3.78
N ALA A 67 -10.27 5.53 -3.27
CA ALA A 67 -9.53 6.52 -4.06
C ALA A 67 -8.77 5.90 -5.23
N GLY A 68 -8.03 4.81 -5.01
CA GLY A 68 -7.30 4.12 -6.08
C GLY A 68 -8.24 3.53 -7.14
N VAL A 69 -9.34 2.88 -6.72
CA VAL A 69 -10.35 2.36 -7.65
C VAL A 69 -11.04 3.50 -8.41
N ALA A 70 -11.36 4.62 -7.74
CA ALA A 70 -11.99 5.77 -8.37
C ALA A 70 -11.12 6.37 -9.49
N VAL A 71 -9.80 6.55 -9.23
CA VAL A 71 -8.86 7.05 -10.24
C VAL A 71 -8.71 6.06 -11.40
N TYR A 72 -8.67 4.75 -11.11
CA TYR A 72 -8.60 3.72 -12.15
C TYR A 72 -9.85 3.68 -13.01
N ARG A 73 -11.05 3.75 -12.41
CA ARG A 73 -12.32 3.85 -13.13
C ARG A 73 -12.37 5.11 -14.01
N ALA A 74 -11.94 6.27 -13.48
CA ALA A 74 -11.88 7.51 -14.23
C ALA A 74 -10.91 7.42 -15.43
N TYR A 75 -9.76 6.77 -15.24
CA TYR A 75 -8.82 6.51 -16.32
C TYR A 75 -9.43 5.65 -17.45
N LEU A 76 -10.14 4.57 -17.09
CA LEU A 76 -10.80 3.71 -18.06
C LEU A 76 -11.95 4.40 -18.80
N GLU A 77 -12.75 5.23 -18.09
CA GLU A 77 -13.90 5.96 -18.66
C GLU A 77 -13.47 6.87 -19.82
N VAL A 78 -12.28 7.47 -19.75
CA VAL A 78 -11.76 8.34 -20.80
C VAL A 78 -10.91 7.59 -21.83
N GLY A 79 -11.01 6.26 -21.90
CA GLY A 79 -10.39 5.43 -22.91
C GLY A 79 -8.95 4.98 -22.62
N GLY A 80 -8.56 4.99 -21.36
CA GLY A 80 -7.25 4.48 -20.94
C GLY A 80 -7.07 2.99 -21.28
N LYS A 81 -5.86 2.64 -21.71
CA LYS A 81 -5.49 1.25 -22.07
C LYS A 81 -5.24 0.42 -20.81
N THR A 82 -5.50 -0.87 -20.89
CA THR A 82 -5.17 -1.83 -19.82
C THR A 82 -3.66 -1.88 -19.57
N PRO A 83 -3.18 -1.72 -18.32
CA PRO A 83 -1.78 -1.86 -18.00
C PRO A 83 -1.30 -3.31 -18.16
N ALA A 84 -0.03 -3.52 -18.47
CA ALA A 84 0.57 -4.85 -18.55
C ALA A 84 0.71 -5.54 -17.19
N ALA A 85 0.83 -4.76 -16.13
CA ALA A 85 0.89 -5.23 -14.76
C ALA A 85 0.36 -4.17 -13.80
N VAL A 86 -0.06 -4.63 -12.64
CA VAL A 86 -0.43 -3.79 -11.51
C VAL A 86 0.28 -4.25 -10.25
N ALA A 87 0.62 -3.32 -9.39
CA ALA A 87 1.15 -3.59 -8.06
C ALA A 87 0.61 -2.54 -7.09
N GLY A 88 0.46 -2.93 -5.83
CA GLY A 88 0.04 -1.98 -4.82
C GLY A 88 0.88 -2.12 -3.56
N HIS A 89 1.18 -1.01 -2.89
CA HIS A 89 1.96 -1.03 -1.67
C HIS A 89 1.05 -1.34 -0.48
N SER A 90 1.28 -2.45 0.22
CA SER A 90 0.49 -2.89 1.37
C SER A 90 -1.01 -2.94 1.04
N LEU A 91 -1.81 -2.01 1.58
CA LEU A 91 -3.22 -1.87 1.24
C LEU A 91 -3.48 -1.77 -0.27
N GLY A 92 -2.60 -1.07 -1.00
CA GLY A 92 -2.72 -0.91 -2.44
C GLY A 92 -2.77 -2.23 -3.23
N GLU A 93 -2.29 -3.35 -2.66
CA GLU A 93 -2.40 -4.67 -3.27
C GLU A 93 -3.86 -5.12 -3.43
N TYR A 94 -4.74 -4.73 -2.50
CA TYR A 94 -6.19 -4.97 -2.63
C TYR A 94 -6.79 -4.13 -3.76
N THR A 95 -6.35 -2.89 -3.90
CA THR A 95 -6.74 -2.03 -5.02
C THR A 95 -6.28 -2.61 -6.35
N ALA A 96 -5.06 -3.14 -6.41
CA ALA A 96 -4.52 -3.83 -7.59
C ALA A 96 -5.35 -5.06 -7.97
N LEU A 97 -5.82 -5.84 -6.99
CA LEU A 97 -6.69 -6.99 -7.23
C LEU A 97 -8.08 -6.57 -7.76
N VAL A 98 -8.63 -5.45 -7.27
CA VAL A 98 -9.88 -4.89 -7.82
C VAL A 98 -9.68 -4.40 -9.26
N ALA A 99 -8.59 -3.68 -9.53
CA ALA A 99 -8.26 -3.20 -10.87
C ALA A 99 -8.02 -4.36 -11.87
N ALA A 100 -7.51 -5.49 -11.38
CA ALA A 100 -7.33 -6.72 -12.15
C ALA A 100 -8.58 -7.61 -12.23
N GLU A 101 -9.73 -7.17 -11.75
CA GLU A 101 -11.01 -7.91 -11.72
C GLU A 101 -10.95 -9.23 -10.92
N ALA A 102 -9.92 -9.41 -10.10
CA ALA A 102 -9.74 -10.58 -9.27
C ALA A 102 -10.55 -10.52 -7.97
N LEU A 103 -10.83 -9.32 -7.47
CA LEU A 103 -11.60 -9.08 -6.25
C LEU A 103 -12.73 -8.08 -6.54
N ASP A 104 -13.96 -8.42 -6.18
CA ASP A 104 -15.10 -7.50 -6.28
C ASP A 104 -14.89 -6.27 -5.40
N PHE A 105 -15.31 -5.09 -5.87
CA PHE A 105 -15.09 -3.83 -5.14
C PHE A 105 -15.83 -3.79 -3.80
N ALA A 106 -17.07 -4.26 -3.75
CA ALA A 106 -17.85 -4.27 -2.51
C ALA A 106 -17.24 -5.21 -1.47
N ASP A 107 -16.74 -6.37 -1.91
CA ASP A 107 -16.05 -7.32 -1.04
C ASP A 107 -14.69 -6.79 -0.61
N ALA A 108 -13.96 -6.10 -1.51
CA ALA A 108 -12.71 -5.43 -1.18
C ALA A 108 -12.89 -4.36 -0.10
N VAL A 109 -13.93 -3.51 -0.20
CA VAL A 109 -14.26 -2.48 0.81
C VAL A 109 -14.47 -3.09 2.19
N LYS A 110 -15.28 -4.15 2.28
CA LYS A 110 -15.52 -4.88 3.53
C LYS A 110 -14.24 -5.53 4.07
N LEU A 111 -13.48 -6.15 3.16
CA LEU A 111 -12.26 -6.89 3.51
C LEU A 111 -11.15 -5.98 4.05
N VAL A 112 -10.92 -4.80 3.43
CA VAL A 112 -9.91 -3.86 3.93
C VAL A 112 -10.34 -3.17 5.23
N ARG A 113 -11.63 -2.97 5.45
CA ARG A 113 -12.16 -2.53 6.76
C ARG A 113 -11.86 -3.58 7.82
N LEU A 114 -12.22 -4.83 7.58
CA LEU A 114 -11.91 -5.93 8.48
C LEU A 114 -10.41 -6.07 8.72
N ARG A 115 -9.59 -6.01 7.65
CA ARG A 115 -8.12 -6.04 7.76
C ARG A 115 -7.62 -4.96 8.72
N ALA A 116 -8.10 -3.73 8.59
CA ALA A 116 -7.72 -2.61 9.44
C ALA A 116 -8.09 -2.85 10.92
N GLU A 117 -9.30 -3.34 11.18
CA GLU A 117 -9.79 -3.68 12.52
C GLU A 117 -8.98 -4.81 13.17
N LEU A 118 -8.68 -5.86 12.40
CA LEU A 118 -7.85 -6.97 12.85
C LEU A 118 -6.42 -6.53 13.17
N MET A 119 -5.81 -5.70 12.31
CA MET A 119 -4.48 -5.14 12.55
C MET A 119 -4.47 -4.24 13.78
N GLN A 120 -5.48 -3.38 13.94
CA GLN A 120 -5.60 -2.47 15.10
C GLN A 120 -5.78 -3.25 16.41
N SER A 121 -6.47 -4.40 16.38
CA SER A 121 -6.71 -5.24 17.55
C SER A 121 -5.60 -6.25 17.85
N ALA A 122 -4.65 -6.46 16.93
CA ALA A 122 -3.58 -7.44 17.09
C ALA A 122 -2.59 -7.10 18.20
N VAL A 123 -2.38 -5.80 18.45
CA VAL A 123 -1.45 -5.30 19.45
C VAL A 123 -2.14 -4.19 20.24
N PRO A 124 -2.05 -4.19 21.58
CA PRO A 124 -2.58 -3.10 22.40
C PRO A 124 -2.01 -1.74 21.97
N GLN A 125 -2.81 -0.69 22.11
CA GLN A 125 -2.39 0.66 21.78
C GLN A 125 -1.12 1.05 22.57
N GLY A 126 -0.12 1.61 21.86
CA GLY A 126 1.15 2.04 22.46
C GLY A 126 2.20 0.94 22.62
N VAL A 127 1.84 -0.33 22.41
CA VAL A 127 2.80 -1.46 22.46
C VAL A 127 3.59 -1.58 21.16
N GLY A 128 2.97 -1.30 20.02
CA GLY A 128 3.61 -1.33 18.71
C GLY A 128 4.06 0.05 18.23
N ALA A 129 5.08 0.07 17.38
CA ALA A 129 5.56 1.27 16.70
C ALA A 129 6.15 0.93 15.32
N MET A 130 6.28 1.97 14.49
CA MET A 130 7.01 1.93 13.22
C MET A 130 7.93 3.14 13.09
N ALA A 131 9.05 2.97 12.39
CA ALA A 131 9.95 4.07 12.10
C ALA A 131 10.60 3.91 10.71
N ALA A 132 10.91 5.03 10.05
CA ALA A 132 11.65 5.06 8.80
C ALA A 132 13.15 5.26 9.09
N ILE A 133 13.97 4.38 8.54
CA ILE A 133 15.44 4.45 8.58
C ILE A 133 15.91 4.87 7.19
N LEU A 134 16.67 5.97 7.13
CA LEU A 134 17.18 6.53 5.87
C LEU A 134 18.69 6.53 5.84
N GLY A 135 19.28 6.08 4.74
CA GLY A 135 20.70 6.19 4.44
C GLY A 135 21.55 4.99 4.86
N LEU A 136 20.93 3.88 5.25
CA LEU A 136 21.58 2.59 5.46
C LEU A 136 21.13 1.58 4.41
N GLU A 137 21.98 0.60 4.12
CA GLU A 137 21.65 -0.53 3.27
C GLU A 137 20.67 -1.47 3.95
N ASP A 138 19.85 -2.17 3.17
CA ASP A 138 18.77 -3.04 3.67
C ASP A 138 19.29 -4.09 4.66
N GLU A 139 20.42 -4.71 4.36
CA GLU A 139 21.01 -5.74 5.22
C GLU A 139 21.54 -5.17 6.55
N GLN A 140 22.10 -3.96 6.53
CA GLN A 140 22.49 -3.27 7.75
C GLN A 140 21.29 -3.01 8.67
N VAL A 141 20.16 -2.59 8.08
CA VAL A 141 18.92 -2.37 8.86
C VAL A 141 18.42 -3.69 9.44
N ARG A 142 18.43 -4.80 8.68
CA ARG A 142 18.04 -6.14 9.17
C ARG A 142 18.93 -6.56 10.36
N GLN A 143 20.23 -6.40 10.25
CA GLN A 143 21.17 -6.75 11.30
C GLN A 143 20.92 -5.91 12.56
N ILE A 144 20.76 -4.59 12.44
CA ILE A 144 20.48 -3.69 13.57
C ILE A 144 19.15 -4.09 14.24
N CYS A 145 18.11 -4.45 13.47
CA CYS A 145 16.87 -4.97 14.04
C CYS A 145 17.11 -6.23 14.89
N ALA A 146 17.85 -7.20 14.35
CA ALA A 146 18.15 -8.45 15.05
C ALA A 146 18.90 -8.21 16.37
N GLU A 147 19.91 -7.35 16.37
CA GLU A 147 20.72 -6.99 17.54
C GLU A 147 19.91 -6.19 18.58
N SER A 148 18.98 -5.34 18.13
CA SER A 148 18.17 -4.48 18.98
C SER A 148 16.93 -5.17 19.56
N ALA A 149 16.57 -6.36 19.08
CA ALA A 149 15.34 -7.07 19.48
C ALA A 149 15.32 -7.40 20.97
N GLN A 150 16.38 -7.95 21.54
CA GLN A 150 16.53 -8.23 23.00
C GLN A 150 15.32 -8.98 23.59
N GLY A 151 14.79 -9.97 22.85
CA GLY A 151 13.63 -10.77 23.25
C GLY A 151 12.26 -10.16 22.86
N GLU A 152 12.24 -8.96 22.29
CA GLU A 152 11.07 -8.34 21.68
C GLU A 152 11.11 -8.45 20.14
N VAL A 153 10.03 -8.07 19.48
CA VAL A 153 9.98 -8.04 18.00
C VAL A 153 10.38 -6.66 17.50
N VAL A 154 11.32 -6.62 16.57
CA VAL A 154 11.54 -5.49 15.65
C VAL A 154 12.11 -6.05 14.34
N GLU A 155 11.49 -5.68 13.24
CA GLU A 155 11.78 -6.24 11.92
C GLU A 155 11.83 -5.13 10.86
N ALA A 156 12.64 -5.31 9.81
CA ALA A 156 12.61 -4.48 8.61
C ALA A 156 11.43 -4.91 7.75
N VAL A 157 10.46 -4.01 7.56
CA VAL A 157 9.13 -4.37 7.04
C VAL A 157 8.75 -3.72 5.72
N ASN A 158 9.31 -2.57 5.34
CA ASN A 158 9.07 -2.01 4.00
C ASN A 158 10.42 -1.63 3.38
N PHE A 159 10.78 -2.30 2.32
CA PHE A 159 11.96 -1.98 1.50
C PHE A 159 11.52 -1.05 0.37
N ASN A 160 11.40 0.25 0.69
CA ASN A 160 10.75 1.22 -0.17
C ASN A 160 11.62 1.73 -1.32
N SER A 161 12.91 1.89 -1.10
CA SER A 161 13.93 2.19 -2.11
C SER A 161 15.32 1.96 -1.50
N PRO A 162 16.39 1.87 -2.29
CA PRO A 162 17.75 1.82 -1.76
C PRO A 162 17.96 2.92 -0.72
N GLY A 163 18.39 2.53 0.49
CA GLY A 163 18.60 3.43 1.62
C GLY A 163 17.30 3.99 2.26
N GLN A 164 16.16 3.41 2.02
CA GLN A 164 14.89 3.78 2.70
C GLN A 164 14.13 2.53 3.13
N VAL A 165 14.26 2.18 4.38
CA VAL A 165 13.62 1.01 5.01
C VAL A 165 12.74 1.45 6.16
N VAL A 166 11.55 0.86 6.28
CA VAL A 166 10.70 1.01 7.46
C VAL A 166 10.89 -0.21 8.36
N ILE A 167 10.98 0.04 9.66
CA ILE A 167 11.01 -0.98 10.71
C ILE A 167 9.72 -0.95 11.50
N ALA A 168 9.30 -2.11 12.01
CA ALA A 168 8.11 -2.24 12.86
C ALA A 168 8.33 -3.29 13.94
N GLY A 169 7.65 -3.13 15.06
CA GLY A 169 7.73 -4.07 16.17
C GLY A 169 7.24 -3.47 17.48
N ASN A 170 7.72 -4.01 18.59
CA ASN A 170 7.49 -3.45 19.92
C ASN A 170 8.10 -2.06 20.04
N ALA A 171 7.39 -1.11 20.62
CA ALA A 171 7.81 0.29 20.66
C ALA A 171 9.19 0.50 21.29
N ALA A 172 9.52 -0.24 22.36
CA ALA A 172 10.83 -0.17 22.99
C ALA A 172 11.94 -0.69 22.05
N ALA A 173 11.75 -1.82 21.37
CA ALA A 173 12.70 -2.36 20.42
C ALA A 173 12.88 -1.45 19.20
N VAL A 174 11.79 -0.87 18.67
CA VAL A 174 11.86 0.15 17.60
C VAL A 174 12.69 1.35 18.06
N GLY A 175 12.49 1.83 19.30
CA GLY A 175 13.29 2.91 19.88
C GLY A 175 14.80 2.59 19.95
N ARG A 176 15.16 1.38 20.42
CA ARG A 176 16.56 0.92 20.44
C ARG A 176 17.15 0.84 19.02
N THR A 177 16.39 0.27 18.09
CA THR A 177 16.80 0.15 16.68
C THR A 177 17.04 1.53 16.06
N MET A 178 16.17 2.52 16.33
CA MET A 178 16.39 3.89 15.85
C MET A 178 17.66 4.52 16.39
N ALA A 179 17.99 4.29 17.66
CA ALA A 179 19.24 4.77 18.26
C ALA A 179 20.47 4.09 17.63
N ALA A 180 20.48 2.77 17.56
CA ALA A 180 21.54 1.99 16.95
C ALA A 180 21.73 2.32 15.45
N ALA A 181 20.65 2.54 14.71
CA ALA A 181 20.75 2.96 13.31
C ALA A 181 21.41 4.34 13.15
N LYS A 182 21.16 5.28 14.05
CA LYS A 182 21.87 6.59 14.06
C LYS A 182 23.36 6.43 14.34
N GLU A 183 23.71 5.60 15.31
CA GLU A 183 25.12 5.28 15.63
C GLU A 183 25.84 4.60 14.46
N ALA A 184 25.13 3.76 13.70
CA ALA A 184 25.60 3.12 12.48
C ALA A 184 25.68 4.04 11.25
N GLY A 185 25.31 5.33 11.39
CA GLY A 185 25.44 6.33 10.33
C GLY A 185 24.16 6.57 9.51
N ALA A 186 22.99 6.16 9.99
CA ALA A 186 21.73 6.52 9.35
C ALA A 186 21.58 8.04 9.27
N LYS A 187 21.25 8.56 8.09
CA LYS A 187 21.00 9.99 7.87
C LYS A 187 19.80 10.48 8.68
N ARG A 188 18.79 9.63 8.80
CA ARG A 188 17.60 9.89 9.63
C ARG A 188 17.04 8.57 10.16
N ALA A 189 16.49 8.60 11.37
CA ALA A 189 15.61 7.60 11.95
C ALA A 189 14.41 8.34 12.52
N LEU A 190 13.25 8.18 11.89
CA LEU A 190 12.05 9.00 12.13
C LEU A 190 10.89 8.09 12.55
N PRO A 191 10.27 8.34 13.72
CA PRO A 191 9.05 7.63 14.09
C PRO A 191 7.93 7.97 13.09
N LEU A 192 7.11 6.97 12.76
CA LEU A 192 5.93 7.17 11.93
C LEU A 192 4.70 7.38 12.84
N PRO A 193 3.76 8.24 12.44
CA PRO A 193 2.55 8.53 13.22
C PRO A 193 1.50 7.42 13.03
N VAL A 194 1.89 6.17 13.30
CA VAL A 194 1.06 4.97 13.19
C VAL A 194 1.24 4.13 14.44
N SER A 195 0.14 3.56 14.95
CA SER A 195 0.13 2.74 16.17
C SER A 195 0.18 1.23 15.90
N VAL A 196 -0.02 0.83 14.64
CA VAL A 196 -0.05 -0.58 14.25
C VAL A 196 1.30 -0.98 13.64
N PRO A 197 2.03 -1.93 14.25
CA PRO A 197 3.31 -2.41 13.73
C PRO A 197 3.10 -3.37 12.55
N SER A 198 2.75 -2.81 11.39
CA SER A 198 2.39 -3.57 10.18
C SER A 198 3.57 -4.37 9.63
N HIS A 199 3.25 -5.50 8.99
CA HIS A 199 4.21 -6.31 8.23
C HIS A 199 5.30 -7.02 9.05
N CYS A 200 5.18 -7.07 10.38
CA CYS A 200 6.05 -7.86 11.25
C CYS A 200 5.28 -9.02 11.90
N SER A 201 6.01 -9.90 12.57
CA SER A 201 5.46 -11.12 13.21
C SER A 201 4.39 -10.84 14.27
N LEU A 202 4.30 -9.63 14.84
CA LEU A 202 3.20 -9.23 15.72
C LEU A 202 1.83 -9.22 15.02
N MET A 203 1.78 -9.22 13.70
CA MET A 203 0.54 -9.25 12.91
C MET A 203 0.02 -10.68 12.66
N LYS A 204 0.71 -11.75 13.07
CA LYS A 204 0.25 -13.12 12.86
C LYS A 204 -1.16 -13.40 13.39
N PRO A 205 -1.56 -12.94 14.60
CA PRO A 205 -2.93 -13.14 15.07
C PRO A 205 -4.00 -12.46 14.21
N ALA A 206 -3.68 -11.30 13.60
CA ALA A 206 -4.56 -10.66 12.63
C ALA A 206 -4.62 -11.44 11.31
N ALA A 207 -3.48 -11.96 10.86
CA ALA A 207 -3.39 -12.76 9.64
C ALA A 207 -4.21 -14.07 9.74
N ASP A 208 -4.18 -14.74 10.87
CA ASP A 208 -4.97 -15.96 11.11
C ASP A 208 -6.48 -15.68 10.99
N LYS A 209 -6.94 -14.57 11.57
CA LYS A 209 -8.34 -14.15 11.46
C LYS A 209 -8.70 -13.69 10.04
N LEU A 210 -7.79 -13.02 9.35
CA LEU A 210 -7.98 -12.64 7.95
C LEU A 210 -8.07 -13.87 7.05
N ALA A 211 -7.29 -14.92 7.31
CA ALA A 211 -7.35 -16.19 6.60
C ALA A 211 -8.74 -16.83 6.70
N GLU A 212 -9.38 -16.80 7.89
CA GLU A 212 -10.76 -17.28 8.07
C GLU A 212 -11.77 -16.45 7.24
N ALA A 213 -11.64 -15.13 7.27
CA ALA A 213 -12.53 -14.26 6.49
C ALA A 213 -12.37 -14.49 4.98
N LEU A 214 -11.15 -14.68 4.50
CA LEU A 214 -10.86 -14.93 3.09
C LEU A 214 -11.47 -16.25 2.56
N LYS A 215 -11.85 -17.20 3.43
CA LYS A 215 -12.54 -18.43 2.98
C LYS A 215 -13.86 -18.15 2.29
N THR A 216 -14.55 -17.10 2.70
CA THR A 216 -15.88 -16.70 2.15
C THR A 216 -15.80 -15.65 1.05
N VAL A 217 -14.63 -15.06 0.81
CA VAL A 217 -14.42 -14.07 -0.25
C VAL A 217 -14.12 -14.79 -1.56
N GLU A 218 -14.82 -14.43 -2.62
CA GLU A 218 -14.50 -14.93 -3.97
C GLU A 218 -13.29 -14.19 -4.52
N ILE A 219 -12.26 -14.92 -4.91
CA ILE A 219 -11.13 -14.40 -5.68
C ILE A 219 -11.15 -15.10 -7.04
N LYS A 220 -11.17 -14.31 -8.10
CA LYS A 220 -11.14 -14.78 -9.50
C LYS A 220 -9.70 -14.75 -10.02
N GLN A 221 -9.48 -15.42 -11.15
CA GLN A 221 -8.22 -15.26 -11.87
C GLN A 221 -8.06 -13.80 -12.32
N PRO A 222 -6.93 -13.14 -12.01
CA PRO A 222 -6.70 -11.76 -12.41
C PRO A 222 -6.66 -11.61 -13.94
N GLN A 223 -7.31 -10.58 -14.46
CA GLN A 223 -7.24 -10.22 -15.89
C GLN A 223 -5.99 -9.40 -16.22
N ILE A 224 -5.33 -8.86 -15.23
CA ILE A 224 -4.08 -8.13 -15.32
C ILE A 224 -3.11 -8.76 -14.32
N ARG A 225 -1.85 -8.89 -14.69
CA ARG A 225 -0.79 -9.43 -13.84
C ARG A 225 -0.65 -8.59 -12.56
N VAL A 226 -0.95 -9.17 -11.39
CA VAL A 226 -0.82 -8.53 -10.07
C VAL A 226 0.44 -9.01 -9.39
N ILE A 227 1.37 -8.11 -9.05
CA ILE A 227 2.60 -8.46 -8.32
C ILE A 227 2.34 -8.36 -6.83
N HIS A 228 2.49 -9.47 -6.11
CA HIS A 228 2.26 -9.57 -4.67
C HIS A 228 3.45 -9.09 -3.85
N ASN A 229 3.19 -8.35 -2.74
CA ASN A 229 4.23 -7.67 -1.96
C ASN A 229 5.24 -8.61 -1.29
N ALA A 230 4.75 -9.71 -0.72
CA ALA A 230 5.58 -10.61 0.06
C ALA A 230 6.51 -11.49 -0.81
N ASP A 231 6.06 -11.85 -2.02
CA ASP A 231 6.73 -12.84 -2.85
C ASP A 231 7.40 -12.23 -4.10
N VAL A 232 6.95 -11.04 -4.53
CA VAL A 232 7.35 -10.41 -5.80
C VAL A 232 7.02 -11.31 -7.01
N VAL A 233 5.89 -12.00 -6.92
CA VAL A 233 5.40 -12.96 -7.92
C VAL A 233 3.94 -12.66 -8.23
N ALA A 234 3.50 -12.92 -9.46
CA ALA A 234 2.10 -12.93 -9.83
C ALA A 234 1.51 -14.35 -9.70
N TYR A 235 0.27 -14.43 -9.23
CA TYR A 235 -0.47 -15.67 -9.11
C TYR A 235 -1.79 -15.58 -9.88
N ASP A 236 -2.12 -16.68 -10.60
CA ASP A 236 -3.42 -16.85 -11.27
C ASP A 236 -4.39 -17.68 -10.43
N ASP A 237 -3.89 -18.38 -9.42
CA ASP A 237 -4.65 -19.28 -8.55
C ASP A 237 -5.20 -18.53 -7.34
N ALA A 238 -6.52 -18.64 -7.13
CA ALA A 238 -7.23 -17.96 -6.04
C ALA A 238 -6.70 -18.34 -4.65
N GLY A 239 -6.32 -19.61 -4.44
CA GLY A 239 -5.77 -20.09 -3.17
C GLY A 239 -4.42 -19.44 -2.87
N LYS A 240 -3.55 -19.35 -3.87
CA LYS A 240 -2.23 -18.70 -3.75
C LYS A 240 -2.37 -17.19 -3.51
N ILE A 241 -3.34 -16.54 -4.16
CA ILE A 241 -3.63 -15.11 -3.92
C ILE A 241 -4.09 -14.89 -2.48
N LYS A 242 -5.04 -15.70 -1.98
CA LYS A 242 -5.49 -15.62 -0.59
C LYS A 242 -4.34 -15.83 0.41
N ASP A 243 -3.50 -16.84 0.17
CA ASP A 243 -2.32 -17.10 0.99
C ASP A 243 -1.33 -15.92 0.96
N ALA A 244 -1.07 -15.33 -0.20
CA ALA A 244 -0.22 -14.15 -0.32
C ALA A 244 -0.77 -12.96 0.47
N LEU A 245 -2.09 -12.70 0.45
CA LEU A 245 -2.74 -11.65 1.23
C LEU A 245 -2.62 -11.89 2.75
N VAL A 246 -2.73 -13.14 3.18
CA VAL A 246 -2.54 -13.52 4.60
C VAL A 246 -1.10 -13.27 5.03
N ARG A 247 -0.13 -13.78 4.26
CA ARG A 247 1.30 -13.59 4.56
C ARG A 247 1.74 -12.14 4.49
N GLN A 248 1.10 -11.32 3.64
CA GLN A 248 1.39 -9.89 3.52
C GLN A 248 1.29 -9.16 4.87
N LEU A 249 0.38 -9.56 5.78
CA LEU A 249 0.21 -8.88 7.06
C LEU A 249 1.45 -8.93 7.95
N TYR A 250 2.21 -10.03 7.89
CA TYR A 250 3.38 -10.28 8.74
C TYR A 250 4.68 -10.51 7.95
N SER A 251 4.68 -10.16 6.66
CA SER A 251 5.85 -10.25 5.79
C SER A 251 6.19 -8.88 5.21
N PRO A 252 7.45 -8.64 4.86
CA PRO A 252 7.89 -7.36 4.32
C PRO A 252 7.20 -7.01 2.99
N VAL A 253 6.94 -5.72 2.79
CA VAL A 253 6.64 -5.16 1.47
C VAL A 253 7.95 -4.98 0.72
N ARG A 254 8.19 -5.81 -0.27
CA ARG A 254 9.42 -5.85 -1.09
C ARG A 254 9.31 -4.93 -2.31
N TRP A 255 9.05 -3.63 -2.03
CA TRP A 255 8.71 -2.66 -3.08
C TRP A 255 9.86 -2.42 -4.07
N THR A 256 11.08 -2.30 -3.56
CA THR A 256 12.30 -2.18 -4.38
C THR A 256 12.41 -3.34 -5.38
N GLU A 257 12.19 -4.56 -4.92
CA GLU A 257 12.26 -5.75 -5.76
C GLU A 257 11.10 -5.79 -6.76
N THR A 258 9.88 -5.37 -6.36
CA THR A 258 8.71 -5.29 -7.24
C THR A 258 8.97 -4.38 -8.44
N VAL A 259 9.48 -3.17 -8.20
CA VAL A 259 9.81 -2.23 -9.29
C VAL A 259 10.92 -2.77 -10.19
N ASN A 260 11.98 -3.34 -9.61
CA ASN A 260 13.07 -3.92 -10.39
C ASN A 260 12.63 -5.13 -11.23
N ALA A 261 11.74 -5.98 -10.71
CA ALA A 261 11.18 -7.11 -11.46
C ALA A 261 10.40 -6.63 -12.69
N LEU A 262 9.54 -5.60 -12.53
CA LEU A 262 8.80 -5.01 -13.65
C LEU A 262 9.74 -4.41 -14.71
N VAL A 263 10.77 -3.65 -14.30
CA VAL A 263 11.75 -3.10 -15.24
C VAL A 263 12.51 -4.22 -15.97
N SER A 264 12.87 -5.30 -15.26
CA SER A 264 13.55 -6.47 -15.87
C SER A 264 12.66 -7.20 -16.88
N ASP A 265 11.34 -7.16 -16.68
CA ASP A 265 10.34 -7.69 -17.62
C ASP A 265 10.04 -6.73 -18.79
N GLY A 266 10.76 -5.61 -18.90
CA GLY A 266 10.58 -4.60 -19.96
C GLY A 266 9.45 -3.61 -19.69
N ILE A 267 8.90 -3.56 -18.46
CA ILE A 267 7.86 -2.62 -18.05
C ILE A 267 8.52 -1.51 -17.21
N ALA A 268 9.13 -0.54 -17.90
CA ALA A 268 9.85 0.57 -17.26
C ALA A 268 8.96 1.79 -16.99
N GLU A 269 7.86 1.94 -17.75
CA GLU A 269 6.88 3.01 -17.56
C GLU A 269 5.87 2.63 -16.49
N SER A 270 5.55 3.58 -15.61
CA SER A 270 4.55 3.35 -14.56
C SER A 270 3.77 4.62 -14.22
N ALA A 271 2.56 4.44 -13.70
CA ALA A 271 1.83 5.55 -13.09
C ALA A 271 1.27 5.15 -11.73
N GLU A 272 1.38 6.06 -10.76
CA GLU A 272 0.69 5.95 -9.49
C GLU A 272 -0.78 6.31 -9.70
N CYS A 273 -1.66 5.31 -9.51
CA CYS A 273 -3.09 5.41 -9.71
C CYS A 273 -3.76 5.54 -8.34
N GLY A 274 -4.02 6.77 -7.94
CA GLY A 274 -4.55 7.12 -6.61
C GLY A 274 -4.01 8.44 -6.10
N PRO A 275 -4.30 8.78 -4.83
CA PRO A 275 -3.87 10.04 -4.26
C PRO A 275 -2.36 10.08 -3.99
N GLY A 276 -1.75 11.24 -4.21
CA GLY A 276 -0.33 11.48 -3.95
C GLY A 276 0.58 11.10 -5.12
N LYS A 277 1.88 11.08 -4.83
CA LYS A 277 2.95 10.79 -5.79
C LYS A 277 4.15 10.08 -5.13
N VAL A 278 3.87 9.31 -4.11
CA VAL A 278 4.90 8.64 -3.31
C VAL A 278 5.55 7.52 -4.11
N LEU A 279 4.73 6.63 -4.69
CA LEU A 279 5.23 5.47 -5.43
C LEU A 279 5.89 5.88 -6.75
N ALA A 280 5.36 6.89 -7.44
CA ALA A 280 5.97 7.49 -8.62
C ALA A 280 7.37 8.05 -8.30
N GLY A 281 7.51 8.72 -7.15
CA GLY A 281 8.79 9.22 -6.66
C GLY A 281 9.77 8.11 -6.25
N LEU A 282 9.27 6.99 -5.72
CA LEU A 282 10.09 5.83 -5.36
C LEU A 282 10.60 5.10 -6.60
N ALA A 283 9.78 4.92 -7.63
CA ALA A 283 10.15 4.19 -8.85
C ALA A 283 11.47 4.68 -9.43
N LYS A 284 11.61 5.99 -9.61
CA LYS A 284 12.84 6.61 -10.14
C LYS A 284 14.07 6.47 -9.20
N ARG A 285 13.83 6.42 -7.88
CA ARG A 285 14.92 6.20 -6.89
C ARG A 285 15.39 4.75 -6.89
N ILE A 286 14.46 3.82 -7.12
CA ILE A 286 14.73 2.39 -7.16
C ILE A 286 15.52 2.05 -8.41
N ASN A 287 15.05 2.50 -9.56
CA ASN A 287 15.67 2.18 -10.84
C ASN A 287 15.65 3.42 -11.76
N LYS A 288 16.83 3.82 -12.26
CA LYS A 288 16.95 4.98 -13.15
C LYS A 288 16.24 4.80 -14.49
N ALA A 289 16.02 3.54 -14.91
CA ALA A 289 15.24 3.23 -16.11
C ALA A 289 13.73 3.32 -15.85
N ALA A 290 13.29 3.26 -14.59
CA ALA A 290 11.88 3.40 -14.26
C ALA A 290 11.43 4.85 -14.41
N ALA A 291 10.38 5.08 -15.19
CA ALA A 291 9.66 6.34 -15.23
C ALA A 291 8.36 6.22 -14.44
N GLY A 292 8.08 7.20 -13.61
CA GLY A 292 6.88 7.23 -12.78
C GLY A 292 6.10 8.53 -12.98
N SER A 293 4.84 8.40 -13.38
CA SER A 293 3.84 9.46 -13.41
C SER A 293 2.92 9.34 -12.20
N ALA A 294 2.12 10.37 -11.90
CA ALA A 294 1.11 10.31 -10.85
C ALA A 294 -0.21 10.86 -11.41
N LEU A 295 -1.27 10.07 -11.30
CA LEU A 295 -2.60 10.41 -11.83
C LEU A 295 -3.41 11.13 -10.73
N THR A 296 -3.03 12.36 -10.40
CA THR A 296 -3.61 13.14 -9.29
C THR A 296 -4.79 14.02 -9.69
N ASP A 297 -5.06 14.15 -10.98
CA ASP A 297 -6.17 14.92 -11.53
C ASP A 297 -6.52 14.46 -12.96
N ALA A 298 -7.63 14.95 -13.49
CA ALA A 298 -8.10 14.59 -14.83
C ALA A 298 -7.11 14.98 -15.94
N GLY A 299 -6.37 16.09 -15.77
CA GLY A 299 -5.36 16.53 -16.74
C GLY A 299 -4.17 15.56 -16.79
N GLN A 300 -3.73 15.04 -15.66
CA GLN A 300 -2.67 14.02 -15.59
C GLN A 300 -3.10 12.70 -16.22
N ILE A 301 -4.38 12.30 -16.07
CA ILE A 301 -4.92 11.13 -16.77
C ILE A 301 -4.86 11.34 -18.29
N THR A 302 -5.35 12.48 -18.79
CA THR A 302 -5.32 12.80 -20.22
C THR A 302 -3.88 12.79 -20.76
N ALA A 303 -2.96 13.47 -20.07
CA ALA A 303 -1.55 13.50 -20.48
C ALA A 303 -0.90 12.12 -20.49
N PHE A 304 -1.24 11.25 -19.53
CA PHE A 304 -0.74 9.89 -19.49
C PHE A 304 -1.27 9.06 -20.68
N ILE A 305 -2.55 9.18 -21.01
CA ILE A 305 -3.17 8.47 -22.16
C ILE A 305 -2.54 8.92 -23.49
N GLU A 306 -2.32 10.23 -23.67
CA GLU A 306 -1.70 10.77 -24.89
C GLU A 306 -0.25 10.28 -25.09
N ALA A 307 0.45 9.98 -23.99
CA ALA A 307 1.82 9.49 -24.03
C ALA A 307 1.93 7.97 -24.28
N HIS A 308 0.85 7.19 -24.06
CA HIS A 308 0.83 5.71 -24.09
C HIS A 308 -0.27 5.16 -24.99
#